data_46478dfa0615b6b5fd063d4dc4d463cd
#
_entry.id   46478dfa0615b6b5fd063d4dc4d463cd
#
_cell.length_a   1.000
_cell.length_b   1.000
_cell.length_c   1.000
_cell.angle_alpha   90.00
_cell.angle_beta   90.00
_cell.angle_gamma   90.00
#
_symmetry.space_group_name_H-M   'P 1'
#
loop_
_entity.id
_entity.type
_entity.pdbx_description
1 polymer ?
#
loop_
_entity_poly.entity_id
_entity_poly.type
_entity_poly.pdbx_seq_one_letter_code
_entity_poly.pdbx_strand_id
1 'polypeptide(L)'
;MNRRVSHLIAGWRTGLSRPVLILQGGNALNYFGYGLVLPFEIIYLHQIRGFPTSTAGLVLAATMGTSAIVTPPTGALLDRYSAKAIVVAGSLASALGYAGFAFVEHPWEAFACSVVSGAGLGAALTANRTLVVWLVTPEQRAAAFALNRVAGNFGIGLGATVAGFVVAAAQRLSSFQILYFFDAVTYAGFALIVLAAVPSPRAVTVAATDANGTGFRAVARDRLFLTVIAANFVLVVVGHTLFSNILPPFAKAHTPVGPAEIGIIFLANTSFIVIAQIPAVRVVARMRRTHAFALTSGLFAVSLLAVLPATLIHSALAATSLLVGVAIVFALGEIAHILVLGPLVADMAPAHLLGRYLSLYSLTFTLSLAIGPAIGGLLLKTAPDAIWWGGAVAAVLAGTVLLRLGDRIPDHPLAATGANAPHDAAPEAA
;
A
#
# COMPACT_ATOMS: atom_id res chain seq x y z
N MET A 1 -30.02 22.04 -0.15
CA MET A 1 -28.73 21.33 -0.12
C MET A 1 -27.88 21.86 -1.27
N ASN A 2 -26.81 22.56 -0.95
CA ASN A 2 -26.05 23.43 -1.85
C ASN A 2 -25.49 22.68 -3.07
N ARG A 3 -25.62 23.20 -4.30
CA ARG A 3 -25.07 22.63 -5.55
C ARG A 3 -23.57 22.24 -5.44
N ARG A 4 -22.80 22.96 -4.62
CA ARG A 4 -21.38 22.63 -4.35
C ARG A 4 -21.21 21.32 -3.58
N VAL A 5 -22.09 20.98 -2.63
CA VAL A 5 -22.06 19.73 -1.87
C VAL A 5 -22.47 18.56 -2.76
N SER A 6 -23.45 18.74 -3.64
CA SER A 6 -23.84 17.71 -4.60
C SER A 6 -22.74 17.37 -5.62
N HIS A 7 -21.93 18.35 -6.05
CA HIS A 7 -20.78 18.12 -6.92
C HIS A 7 -19.63 17.39 -6.21
N LEU A 8 -19.40 17.66 -4.93
CA LEU A 8 -18.43 16.90 -4.11
C LEU A 8 -18.89 15.44 -3.94
N ILE A 9 -20.16 15.22 -3.57
CA ILE A 9 -20.72 13.87 -3.41
C ILE A 9 -20.76 13.12 -4.75
N ALA A 10 -21.02 13.80 -5.88
CA ALA A 10 -20.93 13.20 -7.21
C ALA A 10 -19.49 12.75 -7.55
N GLY A 11 -18.47 13.43 -6.99
CA GLY A 11 -17.07 13.02 -7.11
C GLY A 11 -16.76 11.68 -6.44
N TRP A 12 -17.51 11.30 -5.42
CA TRP A 12 -17.36 10.04 -4.68
C TRP A 12 -18.15 8.87 -5.27
N ARG A 13 -18.97 9.10 -6.29
CA ARG A 13 -19.64 8.01 -7.03
C ARG A 13 -18.62 7.31 -7.91
N THR A 14 -18.09 6.19 -7.42
CA THR A 14 -17.04 5.41 -8.08
C THR A 14 -17.57 4.52 -9.21
N GLY A 15 -18.87 4.34 -9.33
CA GLY A 15 -19.49 3.39 -10.29
C GLY A 15 -19.14 1.92 -10.01
N LEU A 16 -18.53 1.61 -8.87
CA LEU A 16 -18.11 0.27 -8.49
C LEU A 16 -19.29 -0.61 -8.11
N SER A 17 -19.21 -1.89 -8.43
CA SER A 17 -20.23 -2.88 -8.10
C SER A 17 -20.32 -3.14 -6.59
N ARG A 18 -21.49 -3.60 -6.11
CA ARG A 18 -21.73 -3.92 -4.71
C ARG A 18 -20.69 -4.90 -4.11
N PRO A 19 -20.27 -5.98 -4.78
CA PRO A 19 -19.23 -6.88 -4.26
C PRO A 19 -17.89 -6.18 -4.03
N VAL A 20 -17.51 -5.23 -4.90
CA VAL A 20 -16.27 -4.45 -4.74
C VAL A 20 -16.38 -3.54 -3.52
N LEU A 21 -17.52 -2.87 -3.32
CA LEU A 21 -17.73 -2.01 -2.14
C LEU A 21 -17.69 -2.82 -0.84
N ILE A 22 -18.28 -4.02 -0.82
CA ILE A 22 -18.22 -4.93 0.34
C ILE A 22 -16.78 -5.37 0.61
N LEU A 23 -16.02 -5.73 -0.44
CA LEU A 23 -14.60 -6.07 -0.32
C LEU A 23 -13.79 -4.92 0.29
N GLN A 24 -14.03 -3.69 -0.18
CA GLN A 24 -13.31 -2.52 0.34
C GLN A 24 -13.74 -2.15 1.77
N GLY A 25 -14.99 -2.35 2.13
CA GLY A 25 -15.46 -2.23 3.53
C GLY A 25 -14.79 -3.26 4.44
N GLY A 26 -14.68 -4.50 3.98
CA GLY A 26 -13.92 -5.56 4.66
C GLY A 26 -12.43 -5.23 4.80
N ASN A 27 -11.82 -4.68 3.74
CA ASN A 27 -10.44 -4.19 3.80
C ASN A 27 -10.27 -3.08 4.85
N ALA A 28 -11.20 -2.11 4.92
CA ALA A 28 -11.14 -1.05 5.92
C ALA A 28 -11.18 -1.61 7.35
N LEU A 29 -12.04 -2.61 7.61
CA LEU A 29 -12.11 -3.32 8.89
C LEU A 29 -10.78 -4.03 9.20
N ASN A 30 -10.21 -4.73 8.22
CA ASN A 30 -8.94 -5.43 8.37
C ASN A 30 -7.78 -4.46 8.64
N TYR A 31 -7.70 -3.35 7.90
CA TYR A 31 -6.70 -2.31 8.13
C TYR A 31 -6.88 -1.59 9.48
N PHE A 32 -8.11 -1.50 9.98
CA PHE A 32 -8.38 -0.99 11.34
C PHE A 32 -7.74 -1.90 12.39
N GLY A 33 -7.93 -3.23 12.29
CA GLY A 33 -7.27 -4.19 13.18
C GLY A 33 -5.75 -4.08 13.13
N TYR A 34 -5.18 -4.10 11.93
CA TYR A 34 -3.74 -3.92 11.75
C TYR A 34 -3.22 -2.61 12.36
N GLY A 35 -3.99 -1.52 12.25
CA GLY A 35 -3.69 -0.24 12.90
C GLY A 35 -3.68 -0.28 14.43
N LEU A 36 -4.45 -1.19 15.06
CA LEU A 36 -4.43 -1.37 16.51
C LEU A 36 -3.08 -1.88 17.03
N VAL A 37 -2.36 -2.66 16.24
CA VAL A 37 -1.14 -3.35 16.65
C VAL A 37 0.12 -2.66 16.16
N LEU A 38 0.16 -2.26 14.88
CA LEU A 38 1.34 -1.79 14.17
C LEU A 38 2.20 -0.75 14.94
N PRO A 39 1.65 0.33 15.52
CA PRO A 39 2.48 1.35 16.21
C PRO A 39 3.04 0.88 17.54
N PHE A 40 2.45 -0.15 18.13
CA PHE A 40 2.72 -0.57 19.50
C PHE A 40 3.45 -1.92 19.61
N GLU A 41 3.75 -2.58 18.50
CA GLU A 41 4.36 -3.90 18.46
C GLU A 41 5.73 -3.94 19.16
N ILE A 42 6.59 -2.93 18.94
CA ILE A 42 7.89 -2.83 19.64
C ILE A 42 7.69 -2.59 21.14
N ILE A 43 6.74 -1.74 21.51
CA ILE A 43 6.42 -1.46 22.93
C ILE A 43 5.95 -2.74 23.61
N TYR A 44 5.06 -3.49 22.97
CA TYR A 44 4.58 -4.77 23.47
C TYR A 44 5.71 -5.77 23.68
N LEU A 45 6.52 -6.02 22.65
CA LEU A 45 7.58 -7.03 22.73
C LEU A 45 8.71 -6.61 23.70
N HIS A 46 9.10 -5.33 23.69
CA HIS A 46 10.22 -4.87 24.53
C HIS A 46 9.80 -4.51 25.96
N GLN A 47 8.79 -3.64 26.12
CA GLN A 47 8.46 -3.08 27.44
C GLN A 47 7.52 -4.00 28.25
N ILE A 48 6.63 -4.75 27.57
CA ILE A 48 5.64 -5.61 28.24
C ILE A 48 6.12 -7.05 28.36
N ARG A 49 6.72 -7.60 27.27
CA ARG A 49 7.24 -8.99 27.27
C ARG A 49 8.71 -9.09 27.70
N GLY A 50 9.40 -7.95 27.82
CA GLY A 50 10.79 -7.90 28.30
C GLY A 50 11.83 -8.38 27.30
N PHE A 51 11.49 -8.50 26.00
CA PHE A 51 12.44 -8.93 25.00
C PHE A 51 13.47 -7.83 24.70
N PRO A 52 14.73 -8.15 24.40
CA PRO A 52 15.69 -7.18 23.90
C PRO A 52 15.14 -6.41 22.70
N THR A 53 15.42 -5.12 22.61
CA THR A 53 14.96 -4.26 21.49
C THR A 53 15.41 -4.82 20.13
N SER A 54 16.61 -5.41 20.06
CA SER A 54 17.11 -6.09 18.86
C SER A 54 16.23 -7.29 18.46
N THR A 55 15.79 -8.08 19.44
CA THR A 55 14.87 -9.20 19.21
C THR A 55 13.50 -8.72 18.72
N ALA A 56 12.95 -7.67 19.35
CA ALA A 56 11.70 -7.06 18.91
C ALA A 56 11.80 -6.56 17.45
N GLY A 57 12.89 -5.88 17.09
CA GLY A 57 13.15 -5.45 15.73
C GLY A 57 13.28 -6.61 14.72
N LEU A 58 13.94 -7.70 15.13
CA LEU A 58 14.06 -8.91 14.29
C LEU A 58 12.72 -9.63 14.09
N VAL A 59 11.84 -9.64 15.08
CA VAL A 59 10.46 -10.19 14.98
C VAL A 59 9.66 -9.42 13.92
N LEU A 60 9.70 -8.08 13.95
CA LEU A 60 9.06 -7.25 12.92
C LEU A 60 9.68 -7.52 11.53
N ALA A 61 11.00 -7.58 11.45
CA ALA A 61 11.71 -7.90 10.22
C ALA A 61 11.34 -9.30 9.69
N ALA A 62 11.11 -10.27 10.56
CA ALA A 62 10.67 -11.62 10.18
C ALA A 62 9.27 -11.60 9.56
N THR A 63 8.33 -10.80 10.10
CA THR A 63 6.98 -10.63 9.53
C THR A 63 7.06 -10.09 8.10
N MET A 64 7.79 -8.98 7.90
CA MET A 64 7.95 -8.35 6.57
C MET A 64 8.77 -9.22 5.62
N GLY A 65 9.83 -9.84 6.11
CA GLY A 65 10.69 -10.75 5.34
C GLY A 65 9.91 -11.97 4.84
N THR A 66 9.13 -12.60 5.71
CA THR A 66 8.28 -13.74 5.31
C THR A 66 7.21 -13.32 4.33
N SER A 67 6.58 -12.17 4.53
CA SER A 67 5.65 -11.59 3.56
C SER A 67 6.29 -11.41 2.18
N ALA A 68 7.52 -10.85 2.13
CA ALA A 68 8.26 -10.68 0.88
C ALA A 68 8.58 -12.02 0.20
N ILE A 69 9.00 -13.03 0.97
CA ILE A 69 9.33 -14.38 0.46
C ILE A 69 8.08 -15.08 -0.10
N VAL A 70 6.93 -14.96 0.56
CA VAL A 70 5.68 -15.64 0.17
C VAL A 70 4.98 -14.93 -1.00
N THR A 71 5.20 -13.64 -1.19
CA THR A 71 4.56 -12.86 -2.26
C THR A 71 4.77 -13.43 -3.68
N PRO A 72 5.99 -13.75 -4.16
CA PRO A 72 6.18 -14.31 -5.51
C PRO A 72 5.52 -15.70 -5.69
N PRO A 73 5.71 -16.71 -4.80
CA PRO A 73 5.01 -17.98 -4.96
C PRO A 73 3.49 -17.84 -4.92
N THR A 74 2.94 -16.88 -4.16
CA THR A 74 1.50 -16.58 -4.19
C THR A 74 1.05 -16.15 -5.58
N GLY A 75 1.87 -15.36 -6.31
CA GLY A 75 1.60 -15.00 -7.69
C GLY A 75 1.44 -16.23 -8.60
N ALA A 76 2.30 -17.24 -8.43
CA ALA A 76 2.18 -18.50 -9.16
C ALA A 76 0.96 -19.34 -8.74
N LEU A 77 0.59 -19.29 -7.47
CA LEU A 77 -0.61 -19.96 -6.96
C LEU A 77 -1.89 -19.31 -7.52
N LEU A 78 -1.89 -18.00 -7.69
CA LEU A 78 -3.03 -17.24 -8.24
C LEU A 78 -3.34 -17.58 -9.70
N ASP A 79 -2.37 -18.08 -10.45
CA ASP A 79 -2.58 -18.56 -11.81
C ASP A 79 -3.29 -19.93 -11.84
N ARG A 80 -3.32 -20.66 -10.71
CA ARG A 80 -3.90 -22.01 -10.60
C ARG A 80 -5.11 -22.06 -9.67
N TYR A 81 -5.15 -21.21 -8.66
CA TYR A 81 -6.17 -21.21 -7.62
C TYR A 81 -6.97 -19.90 -7.62
N SER A 82 -8.19 -19.97 -7.10
CA SER A 82 -9.03 -18.78 -6.95
C SER A 82 -8.38 -17.74 -6.04
N ALA A 83 -8.29 -16.49 -6.51
CA ALA A 83 -7.82 -15.37 -5.69
C ALA A 83 -8.63 -15.23 -4.38
N LYS A 84 -9.94 -15.49 -4.44
CA LYS A 84 -10.81 -15.53 -3.26
C LYS A 84 -10.32 -16.53 -2.21
N ALA A 85 -10.01 -17.76 -2.62
CA ALA A 85 -9.55 -18.80 -1.72
C ALA A 85 -8.22 -18.43 -1.05
N ILE A 86 -7.29 -17.83 -1.81
CA ILE A 86 -5.99 -17.41 -1.28
C ILE A 86 -6.14 -16.21 -0.34
N VAL A 87 -7.04 -15.25 -0.62
CA VAL A 87 -7.35 -14.15 0.32
C VAL A 87 -7.87 -14.72 1.64
N VAL A 88 -8.83 -15.65 1.58
CA VAL A 88 -9.41 -16.25 2.79
C VAL A 88 -8.35 -17.02 3.59
N ALA A 89 -7.59 -17.91 2.94
CA ALA A 89 -6.56 -18.70 3.60
C ALA A 89 -5.45 -17.80 4.20
N GLY A 90 -4.99 -16.81 3.45
CA GLY A 90 -3.98 -15.85 3.92
C GLY A 90 -4.48 -15.00 5.09
N SER A 91 -5.73 -14.54 5.04
CA SER A 91 -6.32 -13.78 6.14
C SER A 91 -6.49 -14.63 7.40
N LEU A 92 -6.89 -15.90 7.27
CA LEU A 92 -6.98 -16.82 8.41
C LEU A 92 -5.59 -17.15 8.99
N ALA A 93 -4.57 -17.31 8.15
CA ALA A 93 -3.19 -17.47 8.62
C ALA A 93 -2.71 -16.23 9.38
N SER A 94 -2.99 -15.01 8.87
CA SER A 94 -2.70 -13.78 9.60
C SER A 94 -3.45 -13.71 10.93
N ALA A 95 -4.75 -14.05 10.95
CA ALA A 95 -5.54 -14.10 12.17
C ALA A 95 -4.91 -15.04 13.23
N LEU A 96 -4.47 -16.23 12.80
CA LEU A 96 -3.80 -17.19 13.69
C LEU A 96 -2.48 -16.63 14.23
N GLY A 97 -1.64 -16.03 13.37
CA GLY A 97 -0.39 -15.43 13.80
C GLY A 97 -0.59 -14.29 14.79
N TYR A 98 -1.50 -13.36 14.52
CA TYR A 98 -1.79 -12.25 15.43
C TYR A 98 -2.48 -12.70 16.72
N ALA A 99 -3.37 -13.69 16.67
CA ALA A 99 -3.91 -14.31 17.88
C ALA A 99 -2.81 -14.95 18.75
N GLY A 100 -1.82 -15.59 18.12
CA GLY A 100 -0.67 -16.16 18.81
C GLY A 100 0.17 -15.12 19.55
N PHE A 101 0.36 -13.93 18.94
CA PHE A 101 1.09 -12.83 19.59
C PHE A 101 0.50 -12.43 20.96
N ALA A 102 -0.82 -12.57 21.17
CA ALA A 102 -1.44 -12.28 22.47
C ALA A 102 -0.89 -13.13 23.61
N PHE A 103 -0.36 -14.33 23.32
CA PHE A 103 0.08 -15.31 24.30
C PHE A 103 1.60 -15.57 24.32
N VAL A 104 2.37 -14.82 23.51
CA VAL A 104 3.83 -14.97 23.42
C VAL A 104 4.50 -14.73 24.76
N GLU A 105 5.29 -15.68 25.22
CA GLU A 105 6.12 -15.60 26.43
C GLU A 105 7.62 -15.70 26.10
N HIS A 106 7.97 -16.36 24.99
CA HIS A 106 9.34 -16.58 24.57
C HIS A 106 9.62 -16.00 23.19
N PRO A 107 10.85 -15.54 22.90
CA PRO A 107 11.21 -14.98 21.60
C PRO A 107 10.91 -15.89 20.40
N TRP A 108 11.15 -17.19 20.52
CA TRP A 108 10.88 -18.14 19.43
C TRP A 108 9.41 -18.23 19.05
N GLU A 109 8.48 -18.05 20.01
CA GLU A 109 7.03 -18.00 19.78
C GLU A 109 6.68 -16.75 18.97
N ALA A 110 7.30 -15.60 19.31
CA ALA A 110 7.13 -14.37 18.55
C ALA A 110 7.60 -14.54 17.09
N PHE A 111 8.75 -15.20 16.87
CA PHE A 111 9.21 -15.52 15.51
C PHE A 111 8.26 -16.49 14.80
N ALA A 112 7.72 -17.51 15.46
CA ALA A 112 6.75 -18.40 14.86
C ALA A 112 5.47 -17.65 14.45
N CYS A 113 4.94 -16.79 15.33
CA CYS A 113 3.81 -15.93 15.04
C CYS A 113 4.08 -14.97 13.86
N SER A 114 5.30 -14.38 13.81
CA SER A 114 5.75 -13.52 12.70
C SER A 114 5.78 -14.26 11.37
N VAL A 115 6.28 -15.49 11.35
CA VAL A 115 6.32 -16.28 10.11
C VAL A 115 4.91 -16.61 9.64
N VAL A 116 4.02 -17.00 10.53
CA VAL A 116 2.62 -17.34 10.18
C VAL A 116 1.87 -16.08 9.73
N SER A 117 1.92 -14.98 10.50
CA SER A 117 1.23 -13.74 10.15
C SER A 117 1.81 -13.11 8.89
N GLY A 118 3.14 -13.10 8.72
CA GLY A 118 3.82 -12.57 7.55
C GLY A 118 3.50 -13.37 6.28
N ALA A 119 3.45 -14.71 6.37
CA ALA A 119 3.03 -15.54 5.25
C ALA A 119 1.58 -15.24 4.84
N GLY A 120 0.69 -15.17 5.82
CA GLY A 120 -0.70 -14.78 5.61
C GLY A 120 -0.85 -13.40 4.96
N LEU A 121 -0.12 -12.42 5.48
CA LEU A 121 -0.12 -11.03 4.98
C LEU A 121 0.34 -10.96 3.52
N GLY A 122 1.47 -11.58 3.17
CA GLY A 122 2.01 -11.59 1.81
C GLY A 122 1.04 -12.25 0.81
N ALA A 123 0.45 -13.38 1.21
CA ALA A 123 -0.54 -14.08 0.40
C ALA A 123 -1.82 -13.27 0.23
N ALA A 124 -2.40 -12.76 1.33
CA ALA A 124 -3.65 -12.03 1.31
C ALA A 124 -3.55 -10.71 0.52
N LEU A 125 -2.49 -9.90 0.72
CA LEU A 125 -2.31 -8.64 0.00
C LEU A 125 -2.19 -8.84 -1.51
N THR A 126 -1.40 -9.84 -1.93
CA THR A 126 -1.21 -10.16 -3.36
C THR A 126 -2.51 -10.66 -3.99
N ALA A 127 -3.18 -11.59 -3.32
CA ALA A 127 -4.42 -12.16 -3.80
C ALA A 127 -5.58 -11.13 -3.80
N ASN A 128 -5.64 -10.22 -2.82
CA ASN A 128 -6.64 -9.17 -2.76
C ASN A 128 -6.52 -8.20 -3.94
N ARG A 129 -5.29 -7.81 -4.35
CA ARG A 129 -5.08 -6.99 -5.55
C ARG A 129 -5.58 -7.70 -6.80
N THR A 130 -5.27 -8.98 -6.94
CA THR A 130 -5.75 -9.81 -8.06
C THR A 130 -7.27 -9.92 -8.04
N LEU A 131 -7.87 -10.16 -6.88
CA LEU A 131 -9.32 -10.25 -6.70
C LEU A 131 -10.02 -8.95 -7.09
N VAL A 132 -9.47 -7.79 -6.69
CA VAL A 132 -9.98 -6.47 -7.09
C VAL A 132 -9.97 -6.34 -8.62
N VAL A 133 -8.86 -6.68 -9.28
CA VAL A 133 -8.74 -6.59 -10.75
C VAL A 133 -9.77 -7.48 -11.45
N TRP A 134 -10.06 -8.67 -10.92
CA TRP A 134 -11.05 -9.57 -11.47
C TRP A 134 -12.51 -9.11 -11.29
N LEU A 135 -12.78 -8.29 -10.28
CA LEU A 135 -14.12 -7.81 -9.93
C LEU A 135 -14.51 -6.52 -10.64
N VAL A 136 -13.57 -5.86 -11.33
CA VAL A 136 -13.79 -4.55 -11.97
C VAL A 136 -13.40 -4.57 -13.43
N THR A 137 -14.03 -3.68 -14.23
CA THR A 137 -13.59 -3.44 -15.60
C THR A 137 -12.28 -2.65 -15.62
N PRO A 138 -11.52 -2.65 -16.75
CA PRO A 138 -10.28 -1.86 -16.85
C PRO A 138 -10.46 -0.39 -16.47
N GLU A 139 -11.58 0.22 -16.86
CA GLU A 139 -11.91 1.62 -16.58
C GLU A 139 -12.13 1.90 -15.09
N GLN A 140 -12.59 0.89 -14.34
CA GLN A 140 -12.88 0.99 -12.91
C GLN A 140 -11.66 0.70 -12.04
N ARG A 141 -10.57 0.16 -12.59
CA ARG A 141 -9.37 -0.25 -11.82
C ARG A 141 -8.80 0.89 -10.97
N ALA A 142 -8.64 2.08 -11.58
CA ALA A 142 -8.11 3.23 -10.86
C ALA A 142 -8.97 3.63 -9.66
N ALA A 143 -10.30 3.65 -9.82
CA ALA A 143 -11.24 3.95 -8.74
C ALA A 143 -11.21 2.87 -7.63
N ALA A 144 -11.09 1.60 -8.01
CA ALA A 144 -11.02 0.48 -7.06
C ALA A 144 -9.71 0.52 -6.24
N PHE A 145 -8.56 0.78 -6.87
CA PHE A 145 -7.29 0.95 -6.17
C PHE A 145 -7.27 2.20 -5.29
N ALA A 146 -7.88 3.31 -5.76
CA ALA A 146 -8.05 4.51 -4.97
C ALA A 146 -8.86 4.26 -3.70
N LEU A 147 -10.01 3.57 -3.84
CA LEU A 147 -10.86 3.25 -2.70
C LEU A 147 -10.15 2.29 -1.71
N ASN A 148 -9.38 1.32 -2.22
CA ASN A 148 -8.56 0.45 -1.38
C ASN A 148 -7.53 1.25 -0.56
N ARG A 149 -6.91 2.27 -1.15
CA ARG A 149 -5.96 3.14 -0.45
C ARG A 149 -6.66 3.98 0.63
N VAL A 150 -7.83 4.54 0.32
CA VAL A 150 -8.64 5.28 1.31
C VAL A 150 -9.03 4.36 2.47
N ALA A 151 -9.50 3.16 2.18
CA ALA A 151 -9.84 2.15 3.19
C ALA A 151 -8.64 1.82 4.08
N GLY A 152 -7.44 1.63 3.48
CA GLY A 152 -6.21 1.37 4.19
C GLY A 152 -5.81 2.50 5.13
N ASN A 153 -5.69 3.72 4.60
CA ASN A 153 -5.27 4.88 5.41
C ASN A 153 -6.26 5.20 6.52
N PHE A 154 -7.56 5.19 6.20
CA PHE A 154 -8.61 5.43 7.19
C PHE A 154 -8.62 4.35 8.27
N GLY A 155 -8.56 3.07 7.88
CA GLY A 155 -8.54 1.94 8.82
C GLY A 155 -7.33 2.01 9.75
N ILE A 156 -6.11 2.09 9.21
CA ILE A 156 -4.88 2.14 9.99
C ILE A 156 -4.88 3.37 10.92
N GLY A 157 -5.25 4.54 10.43
CA GLY A 157 -5.28 5.76 11.24
C GLY A 157 -6.27 5.68 12.40
N LEU A 158 -7.47 5.18 12.15
CA LEU A 158 -8.49 5.00 13.18
C LEU A 158 -8.06 3.94 14.20
N GLY A 159 -7.51 2.80 13.74
CA GLY A 159 -7.00 1.74 14.60
C GLY A 159 -5.86 2.22 15.50
N ALA A 160 -4.88 2.92 14.95
CA ALA A 160 -3.77 3.48 15.71
C ALA A 160 -4.23 4.49 16.77
N THR A 161 -5.23 5.30 16.44
CA THR A 161 -5.84 6.26 17.39
C THR A 161 -6.51 5.53 18.55
N VAL A 162 -7.34 4.52 18.26
CA VAL A 162 -8.02 3.72 19.29
C VAL A 162 -7.01 3.00 20.17
N ALA A 163 -5.99 2.38 19.58
CA ALA A 163 -4.92 1.70 20.31
C ALA A 163 -4.14 2.68 21.22
N GLY A 164 -3.90 3.90 20.72
CA GLY A 164 -3.26 4.96 21.50
C GLY A 164 -4.03 5.27 22.79
N PHE A 165 -5.35 5.41 22.73
CA PHE A 165 -6.19 5.60 23.91
C PHE A 165 -6.18 4.40 24.85
N VAL A 166 -6.25 3.17 24.32
CA VAL A 166 -6.20 1.93 25.12
C VAL A 166 -4.89 1.82 25.88
N VAL A 167 -3.76 2.06 25.21
CA VAL A 167 -2.41 2.00 25.79
C VAL A 167 -2.19 3.14 26.80
N ALA A 168 -2.66 4.36 26.50
CA ALA A 168 -2.56 5.49 27.41
C ALA A 168 -3.38 5.28 28.69
N ALA A 169 -4.55 4.66 28.60
CA ALA A 169 -5.38 4.37 29.75
C ALA A 169 -4.78 3.27 30.65
N ALA A 170 -4.15 2.25 30.08
CA ALA A 170 -3.54 1.17 30.84
C ALA A 170 -2.45 0.47 30.02
N GLN A 171 -1.19 0.78 30.31
CA GLN A 171 -0.03 0.11 29.69
C GLN A 171 0.28 -1.22 30.42
N ARG A 172 -0.58 -2.21 30.24
CA ARG A 172 -0.47 -3.53 30.87
C ARG A 172 -0.67 -4.63 29.82
N LEU A 173 -0.22 -5.85 30.15
CA LEU A 173 -0.28 -7.02 29.28
C LEU A 173 -1.68 -7.25 28.67
N SER A 174 -2.73 -7.18 29.50
CA SER A 174 -4.11 -7.40 29.02
C SER A 174 -4.57 -6.41 27.96
N SER A 175 -4.12 -5.16 28.03
CA SER A 175 -4.45 -4.14 27.01
C SER A 175 -3.89 -4.53 25.64
N PHE A 176 -2.64 -5.00 25.58
CA PHE A 176 -2.02 -5.45 24.32
C PHE A 176 -2.61 -6.77 23.84
N GLN A 177 -2.90 -7.71 24.75
CA GLN A 177 -3.58 -8.95 24.38
C GLN A 177 -4.93 -8.69 23.72
N ILE A 178 -5.71 -7.74 24.25
CA ILE A 178 -6.97 -7.32 23.65
C ILE A 178 -6.74 -6.74 22.24
N LEU A 179 -5.74 -5.87 22.04
CA LEU A 179 -5.45 -5.28 20.72
C LEU A 179 -5.09 -6.37 19.69
N TYR A 180 -4.21 -7.31 20.05
CA TYR A 180 -3.86 -8.42 19.16
C TYR A 180 -5.03 -9.35 18.86
N PHE A 181 -5.87 -9.62 19.86
CA PHE A 181 -7.06 -10.44 19.69
C PHE A 181 -8.09 -9.77 18.75
N PHE A 182 -8.32 -8.47 18.93
CA PHE A 182 -9.19 -7.71 18.03
C PHE A 182 -8.64 -7.67 16.61
N ASP A 183 -7.34 -7.51 16.43
CA ASP A 183 -6.73 -7.58 15.09
C ASP A 183 -6.96 -8.96 14.46
N ALA A 184 -6.73 -10.04 15.20
CA ALA A 184 -7.03 -11.39 14.73
C ALA A 184 -8.50 -11.56 14.34
N VAL A 185 -9.43 -11.03 15.14
CA VAL A 185 -10.87 -11.05 14.84
C VAL A 185 -11.20 -10.26 13.56
N THR A 186 -10.53 -9.12 13.31
CA THR A 186 -10.75 -8.37 12.07
C THR A 186 -10.25 -9.11 10.84
N TYR A 187 -9.12 -9.81 10.91
CA TYR A 187 -8.64 -10.70 9.84
C TYR A 187 -9.60 -11.87 9.58
N ALA A 188 -10.07 -12.53 10.62
CA ALA A 188 -11.07 -13.60 10.51
C ALA A 188 -12.41 -13.07 9.95
N GLY A 189 -12.86 -11.91 10.42
CA GLY A 189 -14.05 -11.22 9.93
C GLY A 189 -13.92 -10.84 8.45
N PHE A 190 -12.77 -10.34 8.04
CA PHE A 190 -12.49 -10.07 6.62
C PHE A 190 -12.55 -11.35 5.79
N ALA A 191 -11.94 -12.44 6.24
CA ALA A 191 -12.03 -13.74 5.57
C ALA A 191 -13.49 -14.20 5.41
N LEU A 192 -14.31 -14.06 6.44
CA LEU A 192 -15.75 -14.40 6.40
C LEU A 192 -16.53 -13.50 5.43
N ILE A 193 -16.27 -12.18 5.43
CA ILE A 193 -16.89 -11.25 4.48
C ILE A 193 -16.56 -11.65 3.04
N VAL A 194 -15.29 -11.93 2.76
CA VAL A 194 -14.84 -12.36 1.43
C VAL A 194 -15.49 -13.69 1.06
N LEU A 195 -15.53 -14.64 1.98
CA LEU A 195 -16.11 -15.96 1.74
C LEU A 195 -17.61 -15.88 1.44
N ALA A 196 -18.35 -15.07 2.19
CA ALA A 196 -19.82 -15.02 2.12
C ALA A 196 -20.32 -14.08 1.00
N ALA A 197 -19.71 -12.91 0.83
CA ALA A 197 -20.29 -11.83 0.05
C ALA A 197 -19.52 -11.47 -1.23
N VAL A 198 -18.30 -11.95 -1.41
CA VAL A 198 -17.53 -11.70 -2.63
C VAL A 198 -17.66 -12.89 -3.57
N PRO A 199 -18.13 -12.70 -4.82
CA PRO A 199 -18.22 -13.79 -5.78
C PRO A 199 -16.82 -14.36 -6.09
N SER A 200 -16.74 -15.67 -6.27
CA SER A 200 -15.55 -16.25 -6.90
C SER A 200 -15.59 -15.87 -8.37
N PRO A 201 -14.64 -15.06 -8.86
CA PRO A 201 -14.47 -14.99 -10.31
C PRO A 201 -14.29 -16.44 -10.79
N ARG A 202 -15.02 -16.84 -11.83
CA ARG A 202 -14.71 -18.11 -12.48
C ARG A 202 -13.21 -18.07 -12.74
N ALA A 203 -12.47 -19.03 -12.17
CA ALA A 203 -11.12 -19.25 -12.62
C ALA A 203 -11.22 -19.31 -14.13
N VAL A 204 -10.57 -18.37 -14.82
CA VAL A 204 -10.34 -18.59 -16.24
C VAL A 204 -9.60 -19.90 -16.22
N THR A 205 -10.29 -20.97 -16.59
CA THR A 205 -9.66 -22.27 -16.80
C THR A 205 -8.76 -22.05 -18.01
N VAL A 206 -7.62 -21.44 -17.73
CA VAL A 206 -6.52 -21.43 -18.66
C VAL A 206 -6.18 -22.90 -18.72
N ALA A 207 -6.65 -23.52 -19.82
CA ALA A 207 -6.31 -24.88 -20.15
C ALA A 207 -4.85 -25.07 -19.79
N ALA A 208 -4.52 -26.17 -19.15
CA ALA A 208 -3.21 -26.52 -18.61
C ALA A 208 -2.12 -26.62 -19.71
N THR A 209 -1.99 -25.61 -20.54
CA THR A 209 -1.00 -25.48 -21.62
C THR A 209 0.37 -25.01 -21.11
N ASP A 210 0.48 -24.61 -19.85
CA ASP A 210 1.78 -24.25 -19.25
C ASP A 210 2.40 -25.40 -18.44
N ALA A 211 2.34 -26.64 -18.95
CA ALA A 211 3.19 -27.73 -18.46
C ALA A 211 4.69 -27.46 -18.65
N ASN A 212 5.08 -26.39 -19.36
CA ASN A 212 6.46 -26.13 -19.77
C ASN A 212 7.21 -25.10 -18.94
N GLY A 213 6.83 -24.80 -17.69
CA GLY A 213 7.68 -24.02 -16.78
C GLY A 213 8.03 -22.58 -17.22
N THR A 214 7.24 -21.98 -18.12
CA THR A 214 7.52 -20.67 -18.72
C THR A 214 7.13 -19.50 -17.83
N GLY A 215 6.35 -19.71 -16.79
CA GLY A 215 5.67 -18.67 -15.99
C GLY A 215 6.54 -17.49 -15.56
N PHE A 216 7.39 -17.61 -14.53
CA PHE A 216 8.28 -16.51 -14.12
C PHE A 216 9.38 -16.21 -15.14
N ARG A 217 9.78 -17.18 -15.97
CA ARG A 217 10.70 -16.94 -17.10
C ARG A 217 10.10 -16.02 -18.14
N ALA A 218 8.80 -16.15 -18.43
CA ALA A 218 8.10 -15.23 -19.34
C ALA A 218 8.07 -13.82 -18.77
N VAL A 219 7.73 -13.65 -17.48
CA VAL A 219 7.78 -12.35 -16.80
C VAL A 219 9.18 -11.76 -16.79
N ALA A 220 10.22 -12.59 -16.54
CA ALA A 220 11.63 -12.18 -16.55
C ALA A 220 12.14 -11.78 -17.96
N ARG A 221 11.47 -12.17 -19.01
CA ARG A 221 11.77 -11.76 -20.41
C ARG A 221 11.05 -10.48 -20.82
N ASP A 222 10.01 -10.08 -20.09
CA ASP A 222 9.29 -8.84 -20.36
C ASP A 222 10.10 -7.64 -19.85
N ARG A 223 11.00 -7.17 -20.71
CA ARG A 223 11.89 -6.04 -20.39
C ARG A 223 11.14 -4.76 -20.09
N LEU A 224 9.99 -4.53 -20.76
CA LEU A 224 9.17 -3.36 -20.52
C LEU A 224 8.60 -3.38 -19.11
N PHE A 225 7.98 -4.49 -18.73
CA PHE A 225 7.44 -4.68 -17.39
C PHE A 225 8.53 -4.57 -16.31
N LEU A 226 9.67 -5.23 -16.50
CA LEU A 226 10.78 -5.17 -15.54
C LEU A 226 11.32 -3.74 -15.37
N THR A 227 11.38 -2.95 -16.45
CA THR A 227 11.79 -1.55 -16.37
C THR A 227 10.77 -0.71 -15.57
N VAL A 228 9.48 -0.91 -15.82
CA VAL A 228 8.40 -0.26 -15.07
C VAL A 228 8.47 -0.64 -13.59
N ILE A 229 8.64 -1.91 -13.27
CA ILE A 229 8.72 -2.41 -11.88
C ILE A 229 9.99 -1.92 -11.17
N ALA A 230 11.14 -1.88 -11.86
CA ALA A 230 12.37 -1.32 -11.29
C ALA A 230 12.22 0.18 -10.99
N ALA A 231 11.68 0.96 -11.92
CA ALA A 231 11.39 2.37 -11.69
C ALA A 231 10.38 2.56 -10.54
N ASN A 232 9.34 1.71 -10.48
CA ASN A 232 8.42 1.70 -9.36
C ASN A 232 9.11 1.43 -8.03
N PHE A 233 9.98 0.43 -7.97
CA PHE A 233 10.72 0.11 -6.75
C PHE A 233 11.51 1.33 -6.26
N VAL A 234 12.21 2.03 -7.15
CA VAL A 234 12.90 3.28 -6.82
C VAL A 234 11.92 4.32 -6.27
N LEU A 235 10.77 4.56 -6.95
CA LEU A 235 9.78 5.53 -6.50
C LEU A 235 9.16 5.18 -5.14
N VAL A 236 8.95 3.89 -4.85
CA VAL A 236 8.45 3.46 -3.53
C VAL A 236 9.50 3.65 -2.45
N VAL A 237 10.77 3.34 -2.74
CA VAL A 237 11.87 3.57 -1.77
C VAL A 237 12.03 5.06 -1.48
N VAL A 238 12.19 5.90 -2.51
CA VAL A 238 12.45 7.33 -2.31
C VAL A 238 11.20 8.12 -1.90
N GLY A 239 10.03 7.67 -2.30
CA GLY A 239 8.77 8.24 -1.86
C GLY A 239 8.37 7.72 -0.48
N HIS A 240 7.74 6.55 -0.46
CA HIS A 240 7.14 6.00 0.76
C HIS A 240 8.11 5.82 1.91
N THR A 241 9.29 5.23 1.66
CA THR A 241 10.18 4.90 2.78
C THR A 241 10.85 6.14 3.34
N LEU A 242 11.33 7.06 2.49
CA LEU A 242 11.98 8.29 2.99
C LEU A 242 10.97 9.15 3.74
N PHE A 243 9.76 9.33 3.21
CA PHE A 243 8.74 10.11 3.88
C PHE A 243 8.28 9.47 5.19
N SER A 244 7.91 8.18 5.17
CA SER A 244 7.29 7.54 6.33
C SER A 244 8.28 7.15 7.43
N ASN A 245 9.50 6.76 7.08
CA ASN A 245 10.44 6.18 8.04
C ASN A 245 11.64 7.08 8.35
N ILE A 246 12.06 7.94 7.42
CA ILE A 246 13.28 8.75 7.57
C ILE A 246 12.97 10.20 7.94
N LEU A 247 11.88 10.77 7.42
CA LEU A 247 11.48 12.14 7.75
C LEU A 247 11.29 12.36 9.26
N PRO A 248 10.63 11.48 10.04
CA PRO A 248 10.44 11.71 11.48
C PRO A 248 11.75 11.82 12.26
N PRO A 249 12.69 10.87 12.19
CA PRO A 249 13.95 10.97 12.90
C PRO A 249 14.83 12.12 12.38
N PHE A 250 14.79 12.43 11.07
CA PHE A 250 15.50 13.58 10.52
C PHE A 250 14.95 14.90 11.04
N ALA A 251 13.63 15.11 11.01
CA ALA A 251 12.99 16.33 11.49
C ALA A 251 13.28 16.55 12.98
N LYS A 252 13.18 15.49 13.79
CA LYS A 252 13.51 15.56 15.21
C LYS A 252 14.96 15.91 15.48
N ALA A 253 15.91 15.46 14.66
CA ALA A 253 17.33 15.67 14.87
C ALA A 253 17.85 17.02 14.30
N HIS A 254 17.24 17.52 13.22
CA HIS A 254 17.79 18.63 12.45
C HIS A 254 16.86 19.85 12.35
N THR A 255 15.67 19.81 12.97
CA THR A 255 14.72 20.93 12.95
C THR A 255 14.16 21.16 14.37
N PRO A 256 13.55 22.32 14.67
CA PRO A 256 12.92 22.57 15.97
C PRO A 256 11.55 21.85 16.13
N VAL A 257 11.23 20.89 15.26
CA VAL A 257 9.95 20.16 15.24
C VAL A 257 9.97 19.01 16.25
N GLY A 258 9.01 19.00 17.16
CA GLY A 258 8.84 17.96 18.16
C GLY A 258 7.93 16.79 17.73
N PRO A 259 7.72 15.82 18.62
CA PRO A 259 6.89 14.64 18.31
C PRO A 259 5.42 14.97 17.97
N ALA A 260 4.84 16.00 18.61
CA ALA A 260 3.47 16.42 18.35
C ALA A 260 3.31 17.02 16.96
N GLU A 261 4.26 17.85 16.54
CA GLU A 261 4.29 18.47 15.21
C GLU A 261 4.51 17.41 14.12
N ILE A 262 5.36 16.41 14.37
CA ILE A 262 5.49 15.25 13.46
C ILE A 262 4.14 14.56 13.29
N GLY A 263 3.38 14.36 14.35
CA GLY A 263 2.01 13.84 14.30
C GLY A 263 1.09 14.68 13.41
N ILE A 264 1.17 16.02 13.51
CA ILE A 264 0.39 16.95 12.66
C ILE A 264 0.77 16.81 11.19
N ILE A 265 2.06 16.68 10.87
CA ILE A 265 2.55 16.50 9.49
C ILE A 265 1.94 15.21 8.87
N PHE A 266 1.98 14.09 9.60
CA PHE A 266 1.39 12.83 9.13
C PHE A 266 -0.14 12.87 9.05
N LEU A 267 -0.79 13.53 10.01
CA LEU A 267 -2.24 13.74 9.99
C LEU A 267 -2.64 14.55 8.74
N ALA A 268 -1.90 15.61 8.41
CA ALA A 268 -2.15 16.42 7.23
C ALA A 268 -1.99 15.58 5.94
N ASN A 269 -0.92 14.78 5.82
CA ASN A 269 -0.71 13.86 4.71
C ASN A 269 -1.89 12.89 4.55
N THR A 270 -2.21 12.15 5.61
CA THR A 270 -3.26 11.13 5.57
C THR A 270 -4.64 11.72 5.30
N SER A 271 -4.98 12.85 5.94
CA SER A 271 -6.25 13.53 5.72
C SER A 271 -6.37 14.04 4.29
N PHE A 272 -5.28 14.59 3.74
CA PHE A 272 -5.27 15.04 2.36
C PHE A 272 -5.46 13.88 1.37
N ILE A 273 -4.78 12.74 1.59
CA ILE A 273 -4.97 11.53 0.77
C ILE A 273 -6.43 11.09 0.82
N VAL A 274 -7.02 10.95 2.00
CA VAL A 274 -8.42 10.50 2.16
C VAL A 274 -9.38 11.42 1.40
N ILE A 275 -9.19 12.73 1.48
CA ILE A 275 -10.07 13.72 0.84
C ILE A 275 -9.85 13.77 -0.68
N ALA A 276 -8.59 13.78 -1.12
CA ALA A 276 -8.21 14.04 -2.51
C ALA A 276 -8.15 12.79 -3.40
N GLN A 277 -7.99 11.58 -2.84
CA GLN A 277 -7.77 10.35 -3.60
C GLN A 277 -8.87 10.07 -4.63
N ILE A 278 -10.14 10.09 -4.22
CA ILE A 278 -11.26 9.78 -5.12
C ILE A 278 -11.48 10.88 -6.17
N PRO A 279 -11.51 12.18 -5.83
CA PRO A 279 -11.57 13.26 -6.82
C PRO A 279 -10.41 13.22 -7.84
N ALA A 280 -9.20 12.87 -7.40
CA ALA A 280 -8.02 12.80 -8.25
C ALA A 280 -8.14 11.75 -9.37
N VAL A 281 -8.94 10.70 -9.19
CA VAL A 281 -9.21 9.71 -10.25
C VAL A 281 -9.62 10.39 -11.55
N ARG A 282 -10.49 11.40 -11.49
CA ARG A 282 -10.98 12.11 -12.68
C ARG A 282 -9.91 12.96 -13.38
N VAL A 283 -9.00 13.50 -12.61
CA VAL A 283 -7.90 14.33 -13.13
C VAL A 283 -6.85 13.43 -13.79
N VAL A 284 -6.40 12.41 -13.05
CA VAL A 284 -5.37 11.48 -13.51
C VAL A 284 -5.86 10.62 -14.69
N ALA A 285 -7.16 10.26 -14.71
CA ALA A 285 -7.77 9.51 -15.81
C ALA A 285 -7.69 10.23 -17.18
N ARG A 286 -7.53 11.54 -17.20
CA ARG A 286 -7.39 12.33 -18.44
C ARG A 286 -5.93 12.48 -18.88
N MET A 287 -4.97 12.08 -18.05
CA MET A 287 -3.55 12.20 -18.33
C MET A 287 -3.04 10.96 -19.03
N ARG A 288 -2.05 11.10 -19.92
CA ARG A 288 -1.25 9.98 -20.38
C ARG A 288 -0.50 9.38 -19.20
N ARG A 289 -0.41 8.05 -19.12
CA ARG A 289 0.28 7.35 -18.01
C ARG A 289 1.71 7.82 -17.80
N THR A 290 2.44 8.04 -18.90
CA THR A 290 3.80 8.57 -18.86
C THR A 290 3.89 9.95 -18.22
N HIS A 291 2.94 10.85 -18.54
CA HIS A 291 2.88 12.18 -17.92
C HIS A 291 2.51 12.10 -16.42
N ALA A 292 1.61 11.19 -16.05
CA ALA A 292 1.27 10.99 -14.65
C ALA A 292 2.46 10.43 -13.83
N PHE A 293 3.29 9.57 -14.42
CA PHE A 293 4.56 9.15 -13.80
C PHE A 293 5.56 10.30 -13.67
N ALA A 294 5.68 11.14 -14.69
CA ALA A 294 6.53 12.32 -14.61
C ALA A 294 6.06 13.27 -13.51
N LEU A 295 4.74 13.48 -13.40
CA LEU A 295 4.14 14.27 -12.32
C LEU A 295 4.45 13.65 -10.95
N THR A 296 4.25 12.35 -10.77
CA THR A 296 4.61 11.64 -9.53
C THR A 296 6.07 11.87 -9.15
N SER A 297 6.98 11.65 -10.10
CA SER A 297 8.42 11.78 -9.89
C SER A 297 8.84 13.21 -9.57
N GLY A 298 8.25 14.17 -10.27
CA GLY A 298 8.47 15.60 -10.02
C GLY A 298 7.96 16.04 -8.64
N LEU A 299 6.76 15.61 -8.26
CA LEU A 299 6.19 15.91 -6.94
C LEU A 299 7.00 15.27 -5.80
N PHE A 300 7.46 14.02 -5.97
CA PHE A 300 8.37 13.40 -5.00
C PHE A 300 9.69 14.15 -4.91
N ALA A 301 10.31 14.48 -6.03
CA ALA A 301 11.57 15.21 -6.03
C ALA A 301 11.43 16.59 -5.36
N VAL A 302 10.39 17.35 -5.69
CA VAL A 302 10.10 18.64 -5.05
C VAL A 302 9.86 18.49 -3.56
N SER A 303 9.05 17.52 -3.14
CA SER A 303 8.79 17.28 -1.71
C SER A 303 10.05 16.92 -0.94
N LEU A 304 10.91 16.05 -1.50
CA LEU A 304 12.17 15.65 -0.86
C LEU A 304 13.14 16.83 -0.72
N LEU A 305 13.31 17.63 -1.78
CA LEU A 305 14.17 18.82 -1.72
C LEU A 305 13.62 19.88 -0.76
N ALA A 306 12.30 20.02 -0.68
CA ALA A 306 11.66 20.99 0.21
C ALA A 306 11.75 20.62 1.71
N VAL A 307 12.25 19.45 2.07
CA VAL A 307 12.60 19.11 3.46
C VAL A 307 13.81 19.90 3.93
N LEU A 308 14.81 20.12 3.08
CA LEU A 308 16.08 20.73 3.47
C LEU A 308 15.95 22.14 4.04
N PRO A 309 15.16 23.09 3.46
CA PRO A 309 14.99 24.40 4.05
C PRO A 309 14.44 24.41 5.48
N ALA A 310 13.76 23.33 5.93
CA ALA A 310 13.26 23.22 7.28
C ALA A 310 14.40 23.22 8.32
N THR A 311 15.60 22.79 7.97
CA THR A 311 16.77 22.80 8.86
C THR A 311 17.31 24.21 9.15
N LEU A 312 16.99 25.16 8.29
CA LEU A 312 17.40 26.58 8.43
C LEU A 312 16.38 27.41 9.23
N ILE A 313 15.23 26.83 9.56
CA ILE A 313 14.15 27.53 10.26
C ILE A 313 14.26 27.27 11.76
N HIS A 314 14.34 28.34 12.54
CA HIS A 314 14.46 28.27 14.01
C HIS A 314 13.09 28.25 14.71
N SER A 315 12.00 28.62 14.05
CA SER A 315 10.65 28.58 14.61
C SER A 315 10.00 27.23 14.38
N ALA A 316 9.58 26.55 15.44
CA ALA A 316 8.88 25.27 15.35
C ALA A 316 7.60 25.37 14.51
N LEU A 317 6.82 26.45 14.69
CA LEU A 317 5.60 26.68 13.90
C LEU A 317 5.91 26.85 12.40
N ALA A 318 6.93 27.63 12.06
CA ALA A 318 7.29 27.85 10.64
C ALA A 318 7.86 26.56 10.00
N ALA A 319 8.71 25.80 10.71
CA ALA A 319 9.23 24.53 10.24
C ALA A 319 8.11 23.48 10.05
N THR A 320 7.20 23.40 11.02
CA THR A 320 6.02 22.52 10.93
C THR A 320 5.14 22.90 9.75
N SER A 321 4.86 24.20 9.55
CA SER A 321 4.04 24.66 8.42
C SER A 321 4.68 24.33 7.08
N LEU A 322 6.00 24.48 6.93
CA LEU A 322 6.72 24.05 5.73
C LEU A 322 6.61 22.54 5.53
N LEU A 323 6.86 21.73 6.57
CA LEU A 323 6.80 20.27 6.46
C LEU A 323 5.38 19.74 6.23
N VAL A 324 4.34 20.44 6.68
CA VAL A 324 2.94 20.16 6.31
C VAL A 324 2.74 20.42 4.80
N GLY A 325 3.27 21.52 4.27
CA GLY A 325 3.27 21.79 2.84
C GLY A 325 3.98 20.68 2.04
N VAL A 326 5.16 20.26 2.50
CA VAL A 326 5.91 19.12 1.96
C VAL A 326 5.05 17.85 1.95
N ALA A 327 4.37 17.55 3.05
CA ALA A 327 3.51 16.39 3.21
C ALA A 327 2.33 16.39 2.23
N ILE A 328 1.75 17.56 1.96
CA ILE A 328 0.66 17.72 0.96
C ILE A 328 1.18 17.52 -0.46
N VAL A 329 2.33 18.10 -0.81
CA VAL A 329 2.96 17.89 -2.14
C VAL A 329 3.32 16.42 -2.33
N PHE A 330 3.85 15.78 -1.30
CA PHE A 330 4.14 14.36 -1.30
C PHE A 330 2.88 13.52 -1.52
N ALA A 331 1.79 13.83 -0.79
CA ALA A 331 0.50 13.15 -0.92
C ALA A 331 -0.08 13.24 -2.34
N LEU A 332 0.07 14.38 -3.03
CA LEU A 332 -0.32 14.52 -4.45
C LEU A 332 0.47 13.55 -5.34
N GLY A 333 1.78 13.44 -5.14
CA GLY A 333 2.63 12.47 -5.85
C GLY A 333 2.21 11.03 -5.57
N GLU A 334 1.93 10.69 -4.31
CA GLU A 334 1.48 9.37 -3.90
C GLU A 334 0.13 8.98 -4.51
N ILE A 335 -0.82 9.92 -4.55
CA ILE A 335 -2.12 9.74 -5.20
C ILE A 335 -1.94 9.46 -6.69
N ALA A 336 -1.16 10.27 -7.41
CA ALA A 336 -0.90 10.07 -8.83
C ALA A 336 -0.22 8.71 -9.09
N HIS A 337 0.76 8.34 -8.26
CA HIS A 337 1.46 7.05 -8.34
C HIS A 337 0.53 5.85 -8.28
N ILE A 338 -0.33 5.80 -7.27
CA ILE A 338 -1.23 4.65 -7.03
C ILE A 338 -2.29 4.55 -8.12
N LEU A 339 -2.82 5.68 -8.59
CA LEU A 339 -3.86 5.70 -9.61
C LEU A 339 -3.38 5.18 -10.97
N VAL A 340 -2.10 5.29 -11.26
CA VAL A 340 -1.54 4.88 -12.55
C VAL A 340 -0.94 3.49 -12.50
N LEU A 341 -0.15 3.19 -11.48
CA LEU A 341 0.72 2.02 -11.52
C LEU A 341 -0.02 0.70 -11.33
N GLY A 342 -0.94 0.61 -10.36
CA GLY A 342 -1.72 -0.60 -10.15
C GLY A 342 -2.51 -1.03 -11.39
N PRO A 343 -3.30 -0.12 -12.01
CA PRO A 343 -3.97 -0.38 -13.27
C PRO A 343 -3.01 -0.73 -14.41
N LEU A 344 -1.88 -0.01 -14.54
CA LEU A 344 -0.90 -0.28 -15.60
C LEU A 344 -0.36 -1.71 -15.51
N VAL A 345 0.06 -2.15 -14.34
CA VAL A 345 0.57 -3.52 -14.14
C VAL A 345 -0.48 -4.55 -14.52
N ALA A 346 -1.74 -4.30 -14.16
CA ALA A 346 -2.84 -5.20 -14.52
C ALA A 346 -3.11 -5.23 -16.05
N ASP A 347 -2.93 -4.09 -16.74
CA ASP A 347 -3.13 -3.98 -18.19
C ASP A 347 -1.95 -4.55 -19.01
N MET A 348 -0.74 -4.53 -18.43
CA MET A 348 0.45 -5.15 -19.05
C MET A 348 0.44 -6.68 -18.92
N ALA A 349 -0.26 -7.20 -17.92
CA ALA A 349 -0.22 -8.62 -17.61
C ALA A 349 -1.09 -9.43 -18.59
N PRO A 350 -0.54 -10.48 -19.25
CA PRO A 350 -1.36 -11.50 -19.88
C PRO A 350 -2.32 -12.12 -18.84
N ALA A 351 -3.56 -12.42 -19.24
CA ALA A 351 -4.59 -12.88 -18.29
C ALA A 351 -4.14 -14.11 -17.46
N HIS A 352 -3.38 -15.03 -18.06
CA HIS A 352 -2.87 -16.24 -17.40
C HIS A 352 -1.63 -15.99 -16.50
N LEU A 353 -1.01 -14.81 -16.55
CA LEU A 353 0.14 -14.42 -15.72
C LEU A 353 -0.17 -13.26 -14.77
N LEU A 354 -1.43 -12.82 -14.68
CA LEU A 354 -1.84 -11.66 -13.89
C LEU A 354 -1.37 -11.76 -12.44
N GLY A 355 -1.50 -12.94 -11.82
CA GLY A 355 -1.05 -13.17 -10.45
C GLY A 355 0.45 -12.92 -10.27
N ARG A 356 1.28 -13.37 -11.21
CA ARG A 356 2.74 -13.17 -11.16
C ARG A 356 3.14 -11.72 -11.37
N TYR A 357 2.50 -11.00 -12.29
CA TYR A 357 2.73 -9.56 -12.49
C TYR A 357 2.37 -8.75 -11.24
N LEU A 358 1.19 -8.99 -10.67
CA LEU A 358 0.74 -8.31 -9.45
C LEU A 358 1.55 -8.71 -8.22
N SER A 359 2.10 -9.94 -8.16
CA SER A 359 2.98 -10.34 -7.08
C SER A 359 4.30 -9.57 -7.09
N LEU A 360 4.94 -9.40 -8.26
CA LEU A 360 6.16 -8.60 -8.38
C LEU A 360 5.88 -7.11 -8.07
N TYR A 361 4.72 -6.60 -8.47
CA TYR A 361 4.29 -5.27 -8.06
C TYR A 361 4.15 -5.16 -6.53
N SER A 362 3.52 -6.15 -5.88
CA SER A 362 3.39 -6.18 -4.42
C SER A 362 4.73 -6.28 -3.72
N LEU A 363 5.65 -7.09 -4.29
CA LEU A 363 7.00 -7.27 -3.76
C LEU A 363 7.78 -5.95 -3.69
N THR A 364 7.59 -5.03 -4.65
CA THR A 364 8.28 -3.72 -4.60
C THR A 364 7.96 -2.93 -3.33
N PHE A 365 6.72 -2.96 -2.87
CA PHE A 365 6.32 -2.32 -1.61
C PHE A 365 6.89 -3.04 -0.40
N THR A 366 6.73 -4.36 -0.33
CA THR A 366 7.19 -5.15 0.82
C THR A 366 8.72 -5.08 0.96
N LEU A 367 9.44 -5.17 -0.16
CA LEU A 367 10.89 -5.08 -0.17
C LEU A 367 11.39 -3.67 0.19
N SER A 368 10.69 -2.63 -0.27
CA SER A 368 11.00 -1.25 0.10
C SER A 368 10.85 -0.99 1.60
N LEU A 369 9.81 -1.53 2.21
CA LEU A 369 9.58 -1.44 3.66
C LEU A 369 10.63 -2.22 4.46
N ALA A 370 11.18 -3.31 3.91
CA ALA A 370 12.21 -4.10 4.57
C ALA A 370 13.60 -3.43 4.47
N ILE A 371 13.98 -2.95 3.29
CA ILE A 371 15.33 -2.43 2.99
C ILE A 371 15.44 -0.93 3.29
N GLY A 372 14.38 -0.18 3.06
CA GLY A 372 14.40 1.27 3.12
C GLY A 372 14.83 1.85 4.47
N PRO A 373 14.29 1.39 5.61
CA PRO A 373 14.72 1.87 6.92
C PRO A 373 16.18 1.58 7.22
N ALA A 374 16.73 0.45 6.75
CA ALA A 374 18.13 0.08 6.94
C ALA A 374 19.07 1.02 6.16
N ILE A 375 18.80 1.24 4.88
CA ILE A 375 19.57 2.17 4.04
C ILE A 375 19.41 3.61 4.56
N GLY A 376 18.18 4.04 4.81
CA GLY A 376 17.91 5.38 5.29
C GLY A 376 18.52 5.67 6.66
N GLY A 377 18.46 4.70 7.59
CA GLY A 377 19.07 4.82 8.91
C GLY A 377 20.61 4.91 8.85
N LEU A 378 21.26 4.19 7.93
CA LEU A 378 22.70 4.31 7.70
C LEU A 378 23.05 5.69 7.15
N LEU A 379 22.36 6.14 6.12
CA LEU A 379 22.59 7.44 5.48
C LEU A 379 22.28 8.59 6.44
N LEU A 380 21.28 8.45 7.31
CA LEU A 380 20.94 9.48 8.31
C LEU A 380 22.11 9.76 9.28
N LYS A 381 22.94 8.74 9.55
CA LYS A 381 24.13 8.88 10.40
C LYS A 381 25.32 9.46 9.66
N THR A 382 25.49 9.14 8.38
CA THR A 382 26.70 9.45 7.61
C THR A 382 26.60 10.69 6.75
N ALA A 383 25.42 10.92 6.16
CA ALA A 383 25.17 12.01 5.21
C ALA A 383 23.68 12.38 5.19
N PRO A 384 23.14 13.01 6.27
CA PRO A 384 21.69 13.24 6.42
C PRO A 384 21.07 14.04 5.27
N ASP A 385 21.77 15.06 4.75
CA ASP A 385 21.26 15.88 3.66
C ASP A 385 21.29 15.16 2.32
N ALA A 386 22.28 14.26 2.12
CA ALA A 386 22.44 13.50 0.89
C ALA A 386 21.25 12.54 0.63
N ILE A 387 20.51 12.15 1.66
CA ILE A 387 19.31 11.32 1.52
C ILE A 387 18.27 12.05 0.65
N TRP A 388 18.05 13.33 0.93
CA TRP A 388 17.02 14.14 0.26
C TRP A 388 17.43 14.47 -1.17
N TRP A 389 18.69 14.88 -1.38
CA TRP A 389 19.23 15.12 -2.73
C TRP A 389 19.26 13.84 -3.56
N GLY A 390 19.81 12.77 -3.00
CA GLY A 390 19.90 11.48 -3.69
C GLY A 390 18.53 10.90 -4.00
N GLY A 391 17.59 11.01 -3.07
CA GLY A 391 16.20 10.60 -3.27
C GLY A 391 15.52 11.40 -4.39
N ALA A 392 15.69 12.72 -4.43
CA ALA A 392 15.13 13.57 -5.47
C ALA A 392 15.71 13.24 -6.86
N VAL A 393 17.04 13.07 -6.95
CA VAL A 393 17.71 12.65 -8.18
C VAL A 393 17.21 11.28 -8.65
N ALA A 394 17.10 10.31 -7.73
CA ALA A 394 16.59 8.97 -8.05
C ALA A 394 15.13 9.01 -8.53
N ALA A 395 14.27 9.84 -7.91
CA ALA A 395 12.89 10.04 -8.37
C ALA A 395 12.84 10.61 -9.80
N VAL A 396 13.64 11.65 -10.10
CA VAL A 396 13.72 12.26 -11.44
C VAL A 396 14.24 11.26 -12.47
N LEU A 397 15.27 10.48 -12.14
CA LEU A 397 15.80 9.44 -13.03
C LEU A 397 14.75 8.38 -13.33
N ALA A 398 14.02 7.88 -12.31
CA ALA A 398 12.96 6.92 -12.50
C ALA A 398 11.84 7.49 -13.40
N GLY A 399 11.42 8.73 -13.16
CA GLY A 399 10.45 9.42 -14.01
C GLY A 399 10.91 9.61 -15.45
N THR A 400 12.18 9.96 -15.64
CA THR A 400 12.79 10.13 -16.97
C THR A 400 12.83 8.81 -17.73
N VAL A 401 13.17 7.71 -17.06
CA VAL A 401 13.13 6.36 -17.65
C VAL A 401 11.72 6.03 -18.13
N LEU A 402 10.70 6.25 -17.28
CA LEU A 402 9.31 5.99 -17.62
C LEU A 402 8.80 6.88 -18.76
N LEU A 403 9.21 8.16 -18.80
CA LEU A 403 8.91 9.06 -19.91
C LEU A 403 9.52 8.59 -21.24
N ARG A 404 10.78 8.10 -21.21
CA ARG A 404 11.46 7.59 -22.42
C ARG A 404 10.84 6.31 -22.96
N LEU A 405 10.12 5.56 -22.16
CA LEU A 405 9.36 4.42 -22.65
C LEU A 405 8.19 4.84 -23.55
N GLY A 406 7.68 6.06 -23.38
CA GLY A 406 6.73 6.71 -24.28
C GLY A 406 5.55 5.82 -24.67
N ASP A 407 5.34 5.67 -25.98
CA ASP A 407 4.24 4.89 -26.55
C ASP A 407 4.37 3.36 -26.35
N ARG A 408 5.49 2.88 -25.81
CA ARG A 408 5.64 1.46 -25.43
C ARG A 408 4.82 1.10 -24.19
N ILE A 409 4.50 2.07 -23.33
CA ILE A 409 3.59 1.87 -22.20
C ILE A 409 2.16 1.89 -22.74
N PRO A 410 1.34 0.86 -22.46
CA PRO A 410 -0.06 0.85 -22.88
C PRO A 410 -0.80 2.09 -22.39
N ASP A 411 -1.11 3.00 -23.29
CA ASP A 411 -1.87 4.22 -23.02
C ASP A 411 -3.35 3.92 -23.30
N HIS A 412 -4.00 3.15 -22.45
CA HIS A 412 -5.45 3.23 -22.40
C HIS A 412 -5.78 4.51 -21.64
N PRO A 413 -6.41 5.52 -22.26
CA PRO A 413 -7.02 6.57 -21.47
C PRO A 413 -7.92 5.84 -20.50
N LEU A 414 -7.68 6.05 -19.20
CA LEU A 414 -8.63 5.66 -18.17
C LEU A 414 -9.95 6.30 -18.62
N ALA A 415 -10.86 5.50 -19.18
CA ALA A 415 -11.94 5.97 -20.03
C ALA A 415 -12.70 7.11 -19.33
N ALA A 416 -13.02 8.11 -20.11
CA ALA A 416 -13.96 9.14 -19.71
C ALA A 416 -15.23 8.44 -19.19
N THR A 417 -15.36 8.35 -17.87
CA THR A 417 -16.50 7.75 -17.21
C THR A 417 -17.75 8.51 -17.60
N GLY A 418 -18.54 7.95 -18.46
CA GLY A 418 -19.95 8.22 -18.60
C GLY A 418 -20.33 9.50 -19.32
N ALA A 419 -20.13 9.54 -20.63
CA ALA A 419 -21.08 10.18 -21.57
C ALA A 419 -20.81 9.55 -22.95
N ASN A 420 -21.78 8.81 -23.45
CA ASN A 420 -21.83 8.21 -24.78
C ASN A 420 -21.04 6.91 -24.98
N ALA A 421 -21.43 5.83 -24.28
CA ALA A 421 -21.39 4.51 -24.90
C ALA A 421 -22.68 4.36 -25.74
N PRO A 422 -22.60 4.02 -27.05
CA PRO A 422 -23.80 3.60 -27.77
C PRO A 422 -24.31 2.31 -27.14
N HIS A 423 -25.55 2.38 -26.70
CA HIS A 423 -26.36 1.24 -26.30
C HIS A 423 -26.82 0.51 -27.57
N ASP A 424 -25.94 -0.21 -28.23
CA ASP A 424 -26.33 -1.09 -29.32
C ASP A 424 -25.31 -2.20 -29.50
N ALA A 425 -25.59 -3.33 -28.85
CA ALA A 425 -25.35 -4.68 -29.32
C ALA A 425 -25.98 -5.66 -28.33
N ALA A 426 -27.28 -5.79 -28.38
CA ALA A 426 -27.94 -7.01 -27.92
C ALA A 426 -27.48 -8.16 -28.82
N PRO A 427 -27.07 -9.33 -28.32
CA PRO A 427 -26.91 -10.51 -29.18
C PRO A 427 -28.30 -10.99 -29.56
N GLU A 428 -28.57 -10.94 -30.84
CA GLU A 428 -29.68 -11.68 -31.45
C GLU A 428 -29.61 -13.16 -31.05
N ALA A 429 -30.74 -13.62 -30.51
CA ALA A 429 -30.97 -15.03 -30.26
C ALA A 429 -31.09 -15.80 -31.60
N ALA A 430 -30.33 -16.85 -31.75
CA ALA A 430 -30.61 -18.00 -32.57
C ALA A 430 -30.07 -19.27 -31.89
#